data_991c6c0702f91dbe870e41dbcc8c5a01
#
_entry.id   991c6c0702f91dbe870e41dbcc8c5a01
#
_cell.length_a   1.000
_cell.length_b   1.000
_cell.length_c   1.000
_cell.angle_alpha   90.00
_cell.angle_beta   90.00
_cell.angle_gamma   90.00
#
_symmetry.space_group_name_H-M   'P 1'
#
loop_
_entity.id
_entity.type
_entity.pdbx_description
1 polymer ?
#
loop_
_entity_poly.entity_id
_entity_poly.type
_entity_poly.pdbx_seq_one_letter_code
_entity_poly.pdbx_strand_id
1 'polypeptide(L)'
;MLVVPFGIGGAIGYFYEVLFPMLALVASFVVILYLLQYHLIAINFSANTKNFLSSYFLTPIGRVLYATMKEQNDEIESLVLEVERLTLRAEKRKDKIASAVRGFRDSLSALPDAIVALDRNNRIEWWNKAATELLGLSASSDQGKRIEVIISSREFQEFTRLVTSNQQLEVQSPITSDKILSIQITQYGDGQRLLQARDVTLVRQLESVRQDFVANASHELRTPLTVIHGYLESLIDSSVKDQVQLTTVLNQMYQQTTRIKGIVEDMLTLSHLEQETERPTQPVDVDRVLEQVKNEAEALSGEKNHQISVDAESGYVIEWSVEEIRSVLSNLTVNAVRYTPPGGDIKMRWWVEDKGAYFSVEDTGIGIDPSHISRITERFYRVDVARSRESGGTGLGLAIVKHVLARMQGDLMVHSTLGSGSTFTCYFPIHLIQRRVA
;
A
#
# COMPACT_ATOMS: atom_id res chain seq x y z
N MET A 1 -46.14 10.81 26.90
CA MET A 1 -45.35 12.03 26.83
C MET A 1 -44.03 11.63 26.12
N LEU A 2 -44.06 11.67 24.79
CA LEU A 2 -42.91 11.24 23.95
C LEU A 2 -42.08 12.47 23.61
N VAL A 3 -40.91 12.61 24.21
CA VAL A 3 -39.93 13.61 23.85
C VAL A 3 -39.08 13.03 22.74
N VAL A 4 -39.29 13.49 21.50
CA VAL A 4 -38.43 13.18 20.34
C VAL A 4 -37.30 14.22 20.33
N PRO A 5 -36.04 13.84 20.28
CA PRO A 5 -34.95 14.79 20.16
C PRO A 5 -34.87 15.30 18.72
N PHE A 6 -35.25 16.56 18.52
CA PHE A 6 -35.05 17.24 17.26
C PHE A 6 -33.59 17.71 17.12
N GLY A 7 -32.78 16.97 16.37
CA GLY A 7 -31.55 17.50 15.81
C GLY A 7 -31.86 18.49 14.68
N ILE A 8 -30.96 19.43 14.42
CA ILE A 8 -31.12 20.50 13.40
C ILE A 8 -31.53 19.93 12.02
N GLY A 9 -31.12 18.73 11.66
CA GLY A 9 -31.55 18.02 10.45
C GLY A 9 -33.03 17.63 10.44
N GLY A 10 -33.60 17.28 11.60
CA GLY A 10 -35.01 16.95 11.74
C GLY A 10 -35.94 18.17 11.63
N ALA A 11 -35.53 19.33 12.17
CA ALA A 11 -36.29 20.56 12.11
C ALA A 11 -36.37 21.11 10.66
N ILE A 12 -35.29 21.02 9.91
CA ILE A 12 -35.26 21.44 8.50
C ILE A 12 -36.10 20.47 7.63
N GLY A 13 -36.02 19.17 7.87
CA GLY A 13 -36.85 18.16 7.19
C GLY A 13 -38.35 18.38 7.43
N TYR A 14 -38.75 18.59 8.70
CA TYR A 14 -40.14 18.84 9.05
C TYR A 14 -40.69 20.16 8.47
N PHE A 15 -39.85 21.19 8.39
CA PHE A 15 -40.21 22.47 7.77
C PHE A 15 -40.48 22.33 6.28
N TYR A 16 -39.71 21.51 5.57
CA TYR A 16 -39.85 21.30 4.13
C TYR A 16 -40.92 20.25 3.78
N GLU A 17 -41.07 19.18 4.57
CA GLU A 17 -42.04 18.11 4.26
C GLU A 17 -43.47 18.43 4.62
N VAL A 18 -43.71 19.26 5.64
CA VAL A 18 -45.05 19.52 6.15
C VAL A 18 -45.53 20.95 5.83
N LEU A 19 -44.72 21.96 6.05
CA LEU A 19 -45.12 23.37 5.86
C LEU A 19 -45.18 23.76 4.40
N PHE A 20 -44.31 23.24 3.56
CA PHE A 20 -44.26 23.60 2.14
C PHE A 20 -45.41 23.01 1.33
N PRO A 21 -45.84 21.77 1.45
CA PRO A 21 -47.05 21.26 0.83
C PRO A 21 -48.31 21.94 1.36
N MET A 22 -48.32 22.29 2.64
CA MET A 22 -49.48 22.98 3.24
C MET A 22 -49.62 24.41 2.72
N LEU A 23 -48.54 25.17 2.53
CA LEU A 23 -48.55 26.48 1.89
C LEU A 23 -48.93 26.39 0.41
N ALA A 24 -48.45 25.40 -0.32
CA ALA A 24 -48.84 25.15 -1.71
C ALA A 24 -50.32 24.75 -1.85
N LEU A 25 -50.85 23.96 -0.91
CA LEU A 25 -52.28 23.62 -0.83
C LEU A 25 -53.15 24.86 -0.55
N VAL A 26 -52.74 25.73 0.37
CA VAL A 26 -53.45 26.97 0.69
C VAL A 26 -53.42 27.92 -0.53
N ALA A 27 -52.29 28.08 -1.16
CA ALA A 27 -52.17 28.91 -2.40
C ALA A 27 -53.01 28.35 -3.53
N SER A 28 -53.04 27.02 -3.75
CA SER A 28 -53.88 26.37 -4.75
C SER A 28 -55.37 26.52 -4.44
N PHE A 29 -55.75 26.43 -3.15
CA PHE A 29 -57.14 26.61 -2.73
C PHE A 29 -57.63 28.05 -2.93
N VAL A 30 -56.79 29.03 -2.65
CA VAL A 30 -57.10 30.46 -2.93
C VAL A 30 -57.25 30.72 -4.42
N VAL A 31 -56.38 30.13 -5.26
CA VAL A 31 -56.48 30.25 -6.72
C VAL A 31 -57.76 29.56 -7.25
N ILE A 32 -58.11 28.40 -6.74
CA ILE A 32 -59.34 27.67 -7.10
C ILE A 32 -60.60 28.45 -6.68
N LEU A 33 -60.61 29.01 -5.46
CA LEU A 33 -61.70 29.89 -5.02
C LEU A 33 -61.87 31.11 -5.90
N TYR A 34 -60.77 31.72 -6.31
CA TYR A 34 -60.76 32.88 -7.19
C TYR A 34 -61.26 32.54 -8.61
N LEU A 35 -60.82 31.40 -9.16
CA LEU A 35 -61.28 30.89 -10.45
C LEU A 35 -62.78 30.49 -10.42
N LEU A 36 -63.26 29.88 -9.32
CA LEU A 36 -64.67 29.56 -9.08
C LEU A 36 -65.50 30.85 -8.97
N GLN A 37 -65.02 31.85 -8.27
CA GLN A 37 -65.69 33.13 -8.13
C GLN A 37 -65.76 33.89 -9.47
N TYR A 38 -64.64 33.83 -10.26
CA TYR A 38 -64.59 34.36 -11.61
C TYR A 38 -65.51 33.60 -12.58
N HIS A 39 -65.58 32.27 -12.48
CA HIS A 39 -66.51 31.46 -13.29
C HIS A 39 -67.98 31.67 -12.90
N LEU A 40 -68.30 31.81 -11.62
CA LEU A 40 -69.64 32.13 -11.13
C LEU A 40 -70.09 33.50 -11.58
N ILE A 41 -69.24 34.49 -11.61
CA ILE A 41 -69.50 35.84 -12.16
C ILE A 41 -69.67 35.76 -13.67
N ALA A 42 -68.87 34.96 -14.38
CA ALA A 42 -68.93 34.84 -15.84
C ALA A 42 -70.18 34.06 -16.33
N ILE A 43 -70.65 33.05 -15.56
CA ILE A 43 -71.81 32.24 -15.92
C ILE A 43 -73.15 32.96 -15.66
N ASN A 44 -73.20 33.88 -14.69
CA ASN A 44 -74.41 34.63 -14.37
C ASN A 44 -74.64 35.84 -15.28
N PHE A 45 -73.79 36.13 -16.24
CA PHE A 45 -73.88 37.25 -17.17
C PHE A 45 -74.25 36.77 -18.58
N SER A 46 -75.53 36.49 -18.78
CA SER A 46 -76.12 36.32 -20.08
C SER A 46 -76.06 37.65 -20.94
N ALA A 47 -76.07 37.49 -22.26
CA ALA A 47 -75.79 38.53 -23.28
C ALA A 47 -76.53 39.85 -23.14
N ASN A 48 -77.55 39.96 -22.28
CA ASN A 48 -78.32 41.21 -22.09
C ASN A 48 -77.71 42.18 -21.07
N THR A 49 -76.69 41.86 -20.38
CA THR A 49 -76.06 42.69 -19.35
C THR A 49 -74.81 43.47 -19.81
N LYS A 50 -74.33 43.25 -21.04
CA LYS A 50 -73.22 44.06 -21.62
C LYS A 50 -73.52 45.53 -21.64
N ASN A 51 -74.77 45.92 -21.96
CA ASN A 51 -75.15 47.35 -21.99
C ASN A 51 -75.33 47.91 -20.58
N PHE A 52 -75.73 47.11 -19.60
CA PHE A 52 -75.91 47.57 -18.23
C PHE A 52 -74.52 47.78 -17.53
N LEU A 53 -73.60 46.92 -17.76
CA LEU A 53 -72.25 47.08 -17.25
C LEU A 53 -71.49 48.26 -17.82
N SER A 54 -71.66 48.55 -19.14
CA SER A 54 -71.01 49.73 -19.73
C SER A 54 -71.54 51.02 -19.12
N SER A 55 -72.85 51.08 -18.79
CA SER A 55 -73.41 52.23 -18.10
C SER A 55 -72.98 52.33 -16.59
N TYR A 56 -72.80 51.21 -15.92
CA TYR A 56 -72.41 51.21 -14.54
C TYR A 56 -70.92 51.53 -14.34
N PHE A 57 -70.06 51.14 -15.26
CA PHE A 57 -68.62 51.50 -15.23
C PHE A 57 -68.39 52.95 -15.59
N LEU A 58 -69.39 53.64 -16.19
CA LEU A 58 -69.36 55.10 -16.45
C LEU A 58 -69.72 55.90 -15.17
N THR A 59 -70.25 55.29 -14.12
CA THR A 59 -70.50 55.97 -12.85
C THR A 59 -69.20 56.17 -12.08
N PRO A 60 -69.08 57.23 -11.27
CA PRO A 60 -67.88 57.42 -10.43
C PRO A 60 -67.55 56.19 -9.50
N ILE A 61 -68.59 55.55 -8.99
CA ILE A 61 -68.47 54.36 -8.08
C ILE A 61 -67.99 53.17 -8.89
N GLY A 62 -68.53 52.93 -10.10
CA GLY A 62 -68.07 51.80 -10.92
C GLY A 62 -66.62 51.93 -11.35
N ARG A 63 -66.13 53.16 -11.64
CA ARG A 63 -64.72 53.41 -11.95
C ARG A 63 -63.81 53.15 -10.75
N VAL A 64 -64.21 53.55 -9.56
CA VAL A 64 -63.42 53.24 -8.29
C VAL A 64 -63.40 51.80 -8.04
N LEU A 65 -64.53 51.04 -8.12
CA LEU A 65 -64.58 49.59 -7.95
C LEU A 65 -63.69 48.85 -8.96
N TYR A 66 -63.75 49.25 -10.23
CA TYR A 66 -62.87 48.64 -11.26
C TYR A 66 -61.39 48.92 -11.00
N ALA A 67 -61.03 50.13 -10.60
CA ALA A 67 -59.65 50.47 -10.26
C ALA A 67 -59.17 49.70 -9.09
N THR A 68 -59.94 49.52 -7.99
CA THR A 68 -59.61 48.75 -6.82
C THR A 68 -59.49 47.23 -7.12
N MET A 69 -60.44 46.72 -7.95
CA MET A 69 -60.35 45.28 -8.37
C MET A 69 -59.14 45.02 -9.26
N LYS A 70 -58.78 45.97 -10.11
CA LYS A 70 -57.60 45.88 -10.95
C LYS A 70 -56.33 45.93 -10.11
N GLU A 71 -56.24 46.88 -9.18
CA GLU A 71 -55.11 46.99 -8.24
C GLU A 71 -54.90 45.69 -7.40
N GLN A 72 -55.98 45.11 -6.84
CA GLN A 72 -55.94 43.84 -6.12
C GLN A 72 -55.53 42.67 -7.04
N ASN A 73 -55.95 42.64 -8.29
CA ASN A 73 -55.59 41.63 -9.24
C ASN A 73 -54.09 41.70 -9.60
N ASP A 74 -53.59 42.92 -9.84
CA ASP A 74 -52.18 43.18 -10.12
C ASP A 74 -51.28 42.79 -8.92
N GLU A 75 -51.77 43.02 -7.67
CA GLU A 75 -51.10 42.63 -6.43
C GLU A 75 -51.05 41.08 -6.27
N ILE A 76 -52.17 40.40 -6.57
CA ILE A 76 -52.22 38.92 -6.55
C ILE A 76 -51.28 38.33 -7.62
N GLU A 77 -51.28 38.88 -8.82
CA GLU A 77 -50.40 38.41 -9.91
C GLU A 77 -48.90 38.56 -9.51
N SER A 78 -48.56 39.72 -8.89
CA SER A 78 -47.20 39.94 -8.36
C SER A 78 -46.81 38.95 -7.28
N LEU A 79 -47.71 38.62 -6.34
CA LEU A 79 -47.50 37.64 -5.29
C LEU A 79 -47.33 36.22 -5.83
N VAL A 80 -48.13 35.82 -6.84
CA VAL A 80 -48.00 34.54 -7.53
C VAL A 80 -46.61 34.40 -8.16
N LEU A 81 -46.17 35.42 -8.89
CA LEU A 81 -44.83 35.46 -9.51
C LEU A 81 -43.71 35.39 -8.46
N GLU A 82 -43.89 36.04 -7.33
CA GLU A 82 -42.90 35.99 -6.24
C GLU A 82 -42.84 34.60 -5.58
N VAL A 83 -43.96 33.96 -5.35
CA VAL A 83 -44.05 32.58 -4.87
C VAL A 83 -43.37 31.59 -5.82
N GLU A 84 -43.66 31.72 -7.15
CA GLU A 84 -42.98 30.89 -8.16
C GLU A 84 -41.47 31.12 -8.16
N ARG A 85 -41.03 32.34 -8.04
CA ARG A 85 -39.60 32.68 -7.96
C ARG A 85 -38.94 32.10 -6.72
N LEU A 86 -39.60 32.10 -5.56
CA LEU A 86 -39.11 31.53 -4.30
C LEU A 86 -39.06 30.00 -4.34
N THR A 87 -40.07 29.36 -4.91
CA THR A 87 -40.09 27.90 -5.11
C THR A 87 -38.98 27.45 -6.02
N LEU A 88 -38.76 28.07 -7.16
CA LEU A 88 -37.69 27.80 -8.08
C LEU A 88 -36.29 27.99 -7.43
N ARG A 89 -36.16 29.03 -6.59
CA ARG A 89 -34.92 29.24 -5.81
C ARG A 89 -34.69 28.15 -4.75
N ALA A 90 -35.73 27.71 -4.10
CA ALA A 90 -35.67 26.65 -3.10
C ALA A 90 -35.29 25.31 -3.73
N GLU A 91 -35.88 24.94 -4.88
CA GLU A 91 -35.53 23.75 -5.65
C GLU A 91 -34.06 23.79 -6.11
N LYS A 92 -33.63 24.89 -6.71
CA LYS A 92 -32.22 25.05 -7.11
C LYS A 92 -31.25 24.96 -5.95
N ARG A 93 -31.60 25.43 -4.75
CA ARG A 93 -30.78 25.27 -3.54
C ARG A 93 -30.75 23.83 -3.10
N LYS A 94 -31.87 23.11 -3.08
CA LYS A 94 -31.97 21.70 -2.75
C LYS A 94 -31.09 20.86 -3.68
N ASP A 95 -31.16 21.11 -4.98
CA ASP A 95 -30.34 20.40 -5.99
C ASP A 95 -28.85 20.69 -5.81
N LYS A 96 -28.49 21.94 -5.52
CA LYS A 96 -27.09 22.29 -5.23
C LYS A 96 -26.57 21.60 -3.98
N ILE A 97 -27.34 21.55 -2.91
CA ILE A 97 -26.96 20.86 -1.69
C ILE A 97 -26.84 19.35 -1.96
N ALA A 98 -27.81 18.75 -2.63
CA ALA A 98 -27.79 17.34 -2.98
C ALA A 98 -26.59 16.96 -3.87
N SER A 99 -26.25 17.83 -4.85
CA SER A 99 -25.07 17.62 -5.70
C SER A 99 -23.77 17.77 -4.91
N ALA A 100 -23.66 18.75 -4.01
CA ALA A 100 -22.49 18.93 -3.15
C ALA A 100 -22.29 17.76 -2.19
N VAL A 101 -23.36 17.24 -1.58
CA VAL A 101 -23.31 16.04 -0.70
C VAL A 101 -22.91 14.81 -1.50
N ARG A 102 -23.45 14.61 -2.71
CA ARG A 102 -23.01 13.50 -3.58
C ARG A 102 -21.53 13.62 -3.93
N GLY A 103 -21.08 14.78 -4.43
CA GLY A 103 -19.68 15.00 -4.77
C GLY A 103 -18.73 14.81 -3.59
N PHE A 104 -19.14 15.18 -2.37
CA PHE A 104 -18.36 14.91 -1.16
C PHE A 104 -18.29 13.39 -0.84
N ARG A 105 -19.40 12.67 -0.93
CA ARG A 105 -19.42 11.20 -0.76
C ARG A 105 -18.57 10.49 -1.81
N ASP A 106 -18.64 10.89 -3.06
CA ASP A 106 -17.84 10.34 -4.15
C ASP A 106 -16.35 10.56 -3.89
N SER A 107 -15.98 11.75 -3.42
CA SER A 107 -14.60 12.07 -3.03
C SER A 107 -14.10 11.20 -1.87
N LEU A 108 -14.91 11.00 -0.83
CA LEU A 108 -14.57 10.11 0.28
C LEU A 108 -14.49 8.64 -0.16
N SER A 109 -15.31 8.23 -1.13
CA SER A 109 -15.30 6.87 -1.67
C SER A 109 -14.08 6.56 -2.53
N ALA A 110 -13.42 7.59 -3.07
CA ALA A 110 -12.17 7.45 -3.83
C ALA A 110 -10.93 7.33 -2.93
N LEU A 111 -11.05 7.59 -1.62
CA LEU A 111 -9.93 7.46 -0.69
C LEU A 111 -9.63 5.97 -0.44
N PRO A 112 -8.34 5.58 -0.40
CA PRO A 112 -7.93 4.20 -0.12
C PRO A 112 -8.12 3.82 1.36
N ASP A 113 -8.18 4.80 2.25
CA ASP A 113 -8.40 4.59 3.68
C ASP A 113 -9.89 4.31 3.96
N ALA A 114 -10.18 3.37 4.83
CA ALA A 114 -11.53 3.15 5.35
C ALA A 114 -11.94 4.33 6.22
N ILE A 115 -13.11 4.92 5.92
CA ILE A 115 -13.70 6.00 6.69
C ILE A 115 -15.08 5.56 7.17
N VAL A 116 -15.30 5.65 8.48
CA VAL A 116 -16.59 5.31 9.12
C VAL A 116 -17.02 6.45 10.01
N ALA A 117 -18.20 7.00 9.75
CA ALA A 117 -18.84 7.97 10.62
C ALA A 117 -19.63 7.23 11.70
N LEU A 118 -19.41 7.61 12.95
CA LEU A 118 -20.02 7.01 14.14
C LEU A 118 -20.80 8.06 14.93
N ASP A 119 -21.90 7.64 15.53
CA ASP A 119 -22.64 8.46 16.49
C ASP A 119 -21.89 8.55 17.85
N ARG A 120 -22.49 9.26 18.82
CA ARG A 120 -21.95 9.41 20.20
C ARG A 120 -21.79 8.07 20.95
N ASN A 121 -22.49 7.02 20.50
CA ASN A 121 -22.50 5.69 21.11
C ASN A 121 -21.67 4.67 20.29
N ASN A 122 -20.83 5.14 19.38
CA ASN A 122 -20.03 4.33 18.45
C ASN A 122 -20.88 3.47 17.49
N ARG A 123 -22.11 3.90 17.17
CA ARG A 123 -22.93 3.22 16.16
C ARG A 123 -22.60 3.77 14.79
N ILE A 124 -22.52 2.87 13.81
CA ILE A 124 -22.17 3.16 12.42
C ILE A 124 -23.31 3.92 11.77
N GLU A 125 -23.07 5.18 11.36
CA GLU A 125 -24.00 6.00 10.59
C GLU A 125 -23.77 5.92 9.10
N TRP A 126 -22.49 5.97 8.68
CA TRP A 126 -22.09 5.94 7.28
C TRP A 126 -20.64 5.44 7.15
N TRP A 127 -20.30 4.91 5.97
CA TRP A 127 -18.94 4.52 5.62
C TRP A 127 -18.68 4.61 4.11
N ASN A 128 -17.41 4.65 3.71
CA ASN A 128 -16.98 4.64 2.33
C ASN A 128 -16.75 3.20 1.81
N LYS A 129 -16.42 3.09 0.50
CA LYS A 129 -16.14 1.81 -0.15
C LYS A 129 -14.96 1.06 0.47
N ALA A 130 -13.86 1.78 0.81
CA ALA A 130 -12.68 1.17 1.43
C ALA A 130 -13.00 0.52 2.79
N ALA A 131 -13.96 1.04 3.56
CA ALA A 131 -14.39 0.40 4.79
C ALA A 131 -15.12 -0.93 4.57
N THR A 132 -15.83 -1.09 3.46
CA THR A 132 -16.37 -2.40 3.05
C THR A 132 -15.25 -3.39 2.74
N GLU A 133 -14.20 -2.94 2.05
CA GLU A 133 -13.08 -3.78 1.63
C GLU A 133 -12.09 -4.11 2.76
N LEU A 134 -11.89 -3.22 3.73
CA LEU A 134 -10.90 -3.38 4.81
C LEU A 134 -11.52 -3.91 6.12
N LEU A 135 -12.78 -3.55 6.41
CA LEU A 135 -13.47 -3.91 7.65
C LEU A 135 -14.64 -4.89 7.45
N GLY A 136 -15.05 -5.17 6.20
CA GLY A 136 -16.16 -6.08 5.89
C GLY A 136 -17.53 -5.52 6.12
N LEU A 137 -17.68 -4.20 6.17
CA LEU A 137 -18.96 -3.57 6.43
C LEU A 137 -19.96 -3.82 5.28
N SER A 138 -21.17 -4.23 5.63
CA SER A 138 -22.27 -4.49 4.69
C SER A 138 -23.45 -3.58 4.99
N ALA A 139 -23.95 -2.89 3.96
CA ALA A 139 -25.08 -1.97 4.09
C ALA A 139 -26.37 -2.65 4.57
N SER A 140 -26.54 -3.93 4.29
CA SER A 140 -27.74 -4.69 4.68
C SER A 140 -27.76 -5.10 6.15
N SER A 141 -26.60 -5.15 6.82
CA SER A 141 -26.51 -5.75 8.16
C SER A 141 -25.90 -4.85 9.21
N ASP A 142 -25.02 -3.89 8.86
CA ASP A 142 -24.12 -3.28 9.85
C ASP A 142 -24.44 -1.82 10.17
N GLN A 143 -25.33 -1.18 9.42
CA GLN A 143 -25.80 0.17 9.74
C GLN A 143 -26.50 0.19 11.11
N GLY A 144 -26.11 1.12 11.98
CA GLY A 144 -26.63 1.24 13.35
C GLY A 144 -26.03 0.27 14.37
N LYS A 145 -25.20 -0.71 13.96
CA LYS A 145 -24.45 -1.54 14.90
C LYS A 145 -23.30 -0.76 15.50
N ARG A 146 -22.84 -1.21 16.66
CA ARG A 146 -21.64 -0.65 17.27
C ARG A 146 -20.39 -1.16 16.54
N ILE A 147 -19.42 -0.27 16.31
CA ILE A 147 -18.17 -0.60 15.59
C ILE A 147 -17.35 -1.68 16.31
N GLU A 148 -17.47 -1.78 17.64
CA GLU A 148 -16.79 -2.78 18.47
C GLU A 148 -17.29 -4.22 18.21
N VAL A 149 -18.43 -4.38 17.54
CA VAL A 149 -18.93 -5.69 17.10
C VAL A 149 -18.20 -6.15 15.84
N ILE A 150 -17.82 -5.21 14.98
CA ILE A 150 -17.08 -5.49 13.75
C ILE A 150 -15.60 -5.73 14.05
N ILE A 151 -15.01 -4.85 14.87
CA ILE A 151 -13.62 -4.98 15.30
C ILE A 151 -13.65 -5.49 16.74
N SER A 152 -13.70 -6.81 16.89
CA SER A 152 -13.96 -7.46 18.19
C SER A 152 -12.72 -7.61 19.09
N SER A 153 -11.56 -7.04 18.74
CA SER A 153 -10.37 -7.13 19.56
C SER A 153 -10.54 -6.40 20.89
N ARG A 154 -9.93 -6.94 21.95
CA ARG A 154 -9.97 -6.35 23.29
C ARG A 154 -9.30 -4.99 23.32
N GLU A 155 -8.17 -4.86 22.61
CA GLU A 155 -7.40 -3.62 22.50
C GLU A 155 -8.24 -2.52 21.85
N PHE A 156 -9.03 -2.84 20.82
CA PHE A 156 -9.92 -1.88 20.18
C PHE A 156 -11.08 -1.44 21.09
N GLN A 157 -11.64 -2.36 21.88
CA GLN A 157 -12.70 -2.02 22.84
C GLN A 157 -12.20 -1.08 23.95
N GLU A 158 -10.97 -1.27 24.44
CA GLU A 158 -10.33 -0.38 25.39
C GLU A 158 -10.00 0.96 24.73
N PHE A 159 -9.49 0.95 23.52
CA PHE A 159 -9.18 2.13 22.73
C PHE A 159 -10.41 3.03 22.53
N THR A 160 -11.56 2.48 22.14
CA THR A 160 -12.79 3.26 21.92
C THR A 160 -13.33 3.93 23.18
N ARG A 161 -13.02 3.40 24.38
CA ARG A 161 -13.41 3.98 25.67
C ARG A 161 -12.50 5.12 26.13
N LEU A 162 -11.20 5.04 25.78
CA LEU A 162 -10.16 5.93 26.31
C LEU A 162 -9.72 7.00 25.30
N VAL A 163 -10.33 7.06 24.11
CA VAL A 163 -9.86 7.92 23.01
C VAL A 163 -9.76 9.38 23.46
N THR A 164 -8.54 9.83 23.65
CA THR A 164 -8.12 11.23 23.55
C THR A 164 -7.63 11.46 22.12
N SER A 165 -7.98 12.60 21.52
CA SER A 165 -7.64 12.96 20.14
C SER A 165 -6.17 12.66 19.82
N ASN A 166 -5.89 12.00 18.71
CA ASN A 166 -4.58 11.71 18.13
C ASN A 166 -3.90 10.39 18.54
N GLN A 167 -4.57 9.46 19.18
CA GLN A 167 -4.03 8.11 19.38
C GLN A 167 -4.33 7.22 18.17
N GLN A 168 -3.38 6.36 17.81
CA GLN A 168 -3.51 5.34 16.77
C GLN A 168 -3.41 3.96 17.43
N LEU A 169 -4.21 3.04 16.96
CA LEU A 169 -4.17 1.64 17.35
C LEU A 169 -4.00 0.76 16.12
N GLU A 170 -3.10 -0.19 16.18
CA GLU A 170 -2.96 -1.19 15.12
C GLU A 170 -3.69 -2.47 15.50
N VAL A 171 -4.51 -2.95 14.58
CA VAL A 171 -5.26 -4.19 14.72
C VAL A 171 -5.18 -5.00 13.43
N GLN A 172 -5.36 -6.31 13.56
CA GLN A 172 -5.57 -7.15 12.37
C GLN A 172 -6.92 -6.86 11.73
N SER A 173 -6.99 -6.92 10.40
CA SER A 173 -8.25 -6.77 9.69
C SER A 173 -9.23 -7.86 10.12
N PRO A 174 -10.50 -7.53 10.38
CA PRO A 174 -11.51 -8.53 10.75
C PRO A 174 -11.87 -9.49 9.61
N ILE A 175 -11.48 -9.16 8.36
CA ILE A 175 -11.75 -10.00 7.18
C ILE A 175 -10.54 -10.86 6.82
N THR A 176 -9.35 -10.25 6.85
CA THR A 176 -8.14 -10.83 6.27
C THR A 176 -7.03 -10.76 7.31
N SER A 177 -6.68 -11.89 7.90
CA SER A 177 -5.70 -11.97 9.02
C SER A 177 -4.29 -11.53 8.65
N ASP A 178 -3.95 -11.44 7.38
CA ASP A 178 -2.65 -11.00 6.86
C ASP A 178 -2.54 -9.48 6.71
N LYS A 179 -3.65 -8.73 6.89
CA LYS A 179 -3.65 -7.27 6.83
C LYS A 179 -3.62 -6.63 8.21
N ILE A 180 -2.76 -5.63 8.38
CA ILE A 180 -2.64 -4.79 9.57
C ILE A 180 -3.24 -3.43 9.27
N LEU A 181 -4.23 -3.03 10.07
CA LEU A 181 -4.91 -1.75 9.95
C LEU A 181 -4.49 -0.81 11.07
N SER A 182 -4.02 0.39 10.73
CA SER A 182 -3.83 1.49 11.68
C SER A 182 -5.13 2.27 11.79
N ILE A 183 -5.74 2.24 12.97
CA ILE A 183 -7.02 2.88 13.26
C ILE A 183 -6.80 4.15 14.05
N GLN A 184 -7.42 5.23 13.60
CA GLN A 184 -7.49 6.50 14.31
C GLN A 184 -8.96 6.90 14.47
N ILE A 185 -9.33 7.42 15.65
CA ILE A 185 -10.66 7.96 15.91
C ILE A 185 -10.53 9.43 16.25
N THR A 186 -11.25 10.27 15.50
CA THR A 186 -11.29 11.72 15.71
C THR A 186 -12.72 12.15 16.05
N GLN A 187 -12.90 12.98 17.08
CA GLN A 187 -14.21 13.55 17.40
C GLN A 187 -14.48 14.77 16.54
N TYR A 188 -15.74 14.91 16.12
CA TYR A 188 -16.21 16.10 15.39
C TYR A 188 -17.65 16.45 15.80
N GLY A 189 -18.07 17.65 15.44
CA GLY A 189 -19.43 18.14 15.76
C GLY A 189 -19.77 18.02 17.26
N ASP A 190 -21.00 17.63 17.56
CA ASP A 190 -21.52 17.51 18.91
C ASP A 190 -21.24 16.13 19.56
N GLY A 191 -20.04 15.60 19.41
CA GLY A 191 -19.63 14.32 20.02
C GLY A 191 -19.75 13.12 19.07
N GLN A 192 -19.95 13.34 17.79
CA GLN A 192 -19.80 12.34 16.74
C GLN A 192 -18.33 11.98 16.57
N ARG A 193 -18.06 10.80 16.00
CA ARG A 193 -16.71 10.29 15.82
C ARG A 193 -16.48 9.86 14.37
N LEU A 194 -15.29 10.14 13.88
CA LEU A 194 -14.82 9.64 12.58
C LEU A 194 -13.73 8.60 12.85
N LEU A 195 -13.97 7.36 12.44
CA LEU A 195 -12.98 6.31 12.44
C LEU A 195 -12.33 6.29 11.05
N GLN A 196 -11.00 6.38 11.04
CA GLN A 196 -10.17 6.15 9.86
C GLN A 196 -9.35 4.89 10.09
N ALA A 197 -9.38 3.94 9.13
CA ALA A 197 -8.52 2.77 9.17
C ALA A 197 -7.71 2.70 7.87
N ARG A 198 -6.38 2.66 8.01
CA ARG A 198 -5.41 2.60 6.93
C ARG A 198 -4.73 1.24 6.91
N ASP A 199 -4.60 0.63 5.75
CA ASP A 199 -3.78 -0.56 5.55
C ASP A 199 -2.29 -0.17 5.67
N VAL A 200 -1.64 -0.65 6.71
CA VAL A 200 -0.21 -0.42 6.98
C VAL A 200 0.63 -1.69 6.84
N THR A 201 0.07 -2.73 6.25
CA THR A 201 0.69 -4.05 6.15
C THR A 201 2.07 -3.98 5.50
N LEU A 202 2.17 -3.32 4.34
CA LEU A 202 3.45 -3.18 3.64
C LEU A 202 4.47 -2.37 4.47
N VAL A 203 4.04 -1.30 5.11
CA VAL A 203 4.91 -0.48 5.96
C VAL A 203 5.46 -1.31 7.12
N ARG A 204 4.61 -2.09 7.79
CA ARG A 204 5.02 -2.97 8.89
C ARG A 204 5.91 -4.12 8.46
N GLN A 205 5.65 -4.70 7.28
CA GLN A 205 6.54 -5.71 6.70
C GLN A 205 7.93 -5.14 6.43
N LEU A 206 8.02 -3.95 5.83
CA LEU A 206 9.30 -3.29 5.56
C LEU A 206 10.02 -2.92 6.86
N GLU A 207 9.32 -2.42 7.87
CA GLU A 207 9.90 -2.16 9.19
C GLU A 207 10.41 -3.41 9.88
N SER A 208 9.66 -4.52 9.85
CA SER A 208 10.08 -5.81 10.40
C SER A 208 11.34 -6.31 9.69
N VAL A 209 11.37 -6.33 8.36
CA VAL A 209 12.54 -6.72 7.57
C VAL A 209 13.76 -5.87 7.93
N ARG A 210 13.58 -4.56 8.14
CA ARG A 210 14.66 -3.66 8.55
C ARG A 210 15.15 -3.96 9.97
N GLN A 211 14.25 -4.21 10.91
CA GLN A 211 14.60 -4.57 12.28
C GLN A 211 15.35 -5.90 12.33
N ASP A 212 14.86 -6.90 11.61
CA ASP A 212 15.49 -8.23 11.50
C ASP A 212 16.88 -8.11 10.87
N PHE A 213 17.04 -7.24 9.86
CA PHE A 213 18.33 -6.97 9.25
C PHE A 213 19.36 -6.43 10.26
N VAL A 214 18.96 -5.40 11.04
CA VAL A 214 19.86 -4.80 12.06
C VAL A 214 20.19 -5.79 13.18
N ALA A 215 19.19 -6.55 13.63
CA ALA A 215 19.39 -7.56 14.67
C ALA A 215 20.36 -8.67 14.20
N ASN A 216 20.13 -9.23 13.02
CA ASN A 216 20.95 -10.28 12.44
C ASN A 216 22.38 -9.80 12.15
N ALA A 217 22.53 -8.57 11.61
CA ALA A 217 23.82 -7.94 11.41
C ALA A 217 24.62 -7.83 12.71
N SER A 218 23.96 -7.37 13.78
CA SER A 218 24.58 -7.26 15.10
C SER A 218 25.02 -8.62 15.64
N HIS A 219 24.25 -9.67 15.45
CA HIS A 219 24.60 -11.01 15.86
C HIS A 219 25.77 -11.61 15.04
N GLU A 220 25.74 -11.43 13.70
CA GLU A 220 26.79 -11.96 12.82
C GLU A 220 28.13 -11.21 12.99
N LEU A 221 28.12 -9.95 13.43
CA LEU A 221 29.33 -9.20 13.77
C LEU A 221 29.84 -9.50 15.20
N ARG A 222 28.93 -9.70 16.16
CA ARG A 222 29.31 -9.96 17.56
C ARG A 222 30.10 -11.28 17.71
N THR A 223 29.66 -12.34 17.05
CA THR A 223 30.27 -13.67 17.16
C THR A 223 31.75 -13.66 16.78
N PRO A 224 32.19 -13.22 15.58
CA PRO A 224 33.61 -13.19 15.23
C PRO A 224 34.41 -12.22 16.11
N LEU A 225 33.79 -11.09 16.52
CA LEU A 225 34.44 -10.13 17.42
C LEU A 225 34.75 -10.76 18.80
N THR A 226 33.80 -11.52 19.35
CA THR A 226 34.02 -12.26 20.63
C THR A 226 35.14 -13.27 20.51
N VAL A 227 35.24 -13.98 19.38
CA VAL A 227 36.33 -14.92 19.11
C VAL A 227 37.70 -14.22 19.06
N ILE A 228 37.78 -13.09 18.33
CA ILE A 228 39.00 -12.27 18.26
C ILE A 228 39.39 -11.79 19.65
N HIS A 229 38.42 -11.29 20.43
CA HIS A 229 38.65 -10.79 21.79
C HIS A 229 39.20 -11.90 22.70
N GLY A 230 38.61 -13.09 22.66
CA GLY A 230 39.09 -14.21 23.46
C GLY A 230 40.52 -14.66 23.10
N TYR A 231 40.87 -14.63 21.80
CA TYR A 231 42.26 -14.89 21.40
C TYR A 231 43.24 -13.81 21.86
N LEU A 232 42.83 -12.52 21.81
CA LEU A 232 43.64 -11.42 22.34
C LEU A 232 43.83 -11.54 23.84
N GLU A 233 42.81 -11.87 24.61
CA GLU A 233 42.93 -12.14 26.05
C GLU A 233 43.95 -13.28 26.33
N SER A 234 43.85 -14.41 25.58
CA SER A 234 44.78 -15.53 25.70
C SER A 234 46.23 -15.14 25.36
N LEU A 235 46.43 -14.23 24.40
CA LEU A 235 47.75 -13.70 24.06
C LEU A 235 48.32 -12.76 25.15
N ILE A 236 47.48 -11.90 25.74
CA ILE A 236 47.83 -10.97 26.80
C ILE A 236 48.20 -11.76 28.07
N ASP A 237 47.48 -12.80 28.43
CA ASP A 237 47.70 -13.64 29.59
C ASP A 237 48.93 -14.57 29.45
N SER A 238 49.68 -14.44 28.35
CA SER A 238 50.88 -15.23 28.06
C SER A 238 50.66 -16.76 28.09
N SER A 239 49.43 -17.20 27.85
CA SER A 239 49.07 -18.61 27.80
C SER A 239 49.56 -19.33 26.54
N VAL A 240 49.93 -18.56 25.49
CA VAL A 240 50.48 -19.08 24.22
C VAL A 240 52.02 -19.07 24.31
N LYS A 241 52.63 -20.23 24.52
CA LYS A 241 54.07 -20.39 24.70
C LYS A 241 54.82 -20.93 23.48
N ASP A 242 54.12 -21.45 22.50
CA ASP A 242 54.69 -22.08 21.31
C ASP A 242 54.42 -21.24 20.04
N GLN A 243 55.46 -21.15 19.18
CA GLN A 243 55.38 -20.41 17.89
C GLN A 243 54.27 -20.98 16.96
N VAL A 244 54.06 -22.28 16.98
CA VAL A 244 53.00 -22.92 16.17
C VAL A 244 51.60 -22.51 16.65
N GLN A 245 51.40 -22.50 17.99
CA GLN A 245 50.15 -22.03 18.59
C GLN A 245 49.90 -20.55 18.29
N LEU A 246 50.93 -19.68 18.37
CA LEU A 246 50.82 -18.30 18.02
C LEU A 246 50.39 -18.09 16.57
N THR A 247 51.03 -18.79 15.62
CA THR A 247 50.66 -18.72 14.20
C THR A 247 49.21 -19.19 13.97
N THR A 248 48.78 -20.23 14.65
CA THR A 248 47.40 -20.74 14.57
C THR A 248 46.41 -19.69 15.07
N VAL A 249 46.64 -19.07 16.21
CA VAL A 249 45.79 -18.02 16.79
C VAL A 249 45.72 -16.80 15.88
N LEU A 250 46.85 -16.34 15.38
CA LEU A 250 46.89 -15.18 14.45
C LEU A 250 46.14 -15.49 13.13
N ASN A 251 46.27 -16.69 12.59
CA ASN A 251 45.53 -17.08 11.39
C ASN A 251 44.01 -17.13 11.65
N GLN A 252 43.59 -17.62 12.80
CA GLN A 252 42.16 -17.62 13.16
C GLN A 252 41.61 -16.21 13.36
N MET A 253 42.36 -15.32 14.00
CA MET A 253 41.99 -13.91 14.13
C MET A 253 41.90 -13.24 12.73
N TYR A 254 42.86 -13.51 11.85
CA TYR A 254 42.84 -13.04 10.48
C TYR A 254 41.62 -13.51 9.71
N GLN A 255 41.25 -14.79 9.84
CA GLN A 255 40.04 -15.33 9.24
C GLN A 255 38.77 -14.62 9.76
N GLN A 256 38.69 -14.36 11.09
CA GLN A 256 37.54 -13.65 11.65
C GLN A 256 37.47 -12.20 11.19
N THR A 257 38.58 -11.49 11.09
CA THR A 257 38.62 -10.10 10.57
C THR A 257 38.23 -10.06 9.10
N THR A 258 38.71 -11.00 8.28
CA THR A 258 38.31 -11.13 6.87
C THR A 258 36.80 -11.40 6.72
N ARG A 259 36.27 -12.25 7.61
CA ARG A 259 34.82 -12.49 7.65
C ARG A 259 34.02 -11.23 8.00
N ILE A 260 34.45 -10.48 9.04
CA ILE A 260 33.81 -9.19 9.40
C ILE A 260 33.83 -8.22 8.21
N LYS A 261 34.99 -8.09 7.55
CA LYS A 261 35.14 -7.26 6.36
C LYS A 261 34.12 -7.65 5.27
N GLY A 262 34.00 -8.95 4.95
CA GLY A 262 33.03 -9.43 3.95
C GLY A 262 31.58 -9.13 4.33
N ILE A 263 31.20 -9.30 5.62
CA ILE A 263 29.86 -8.96 6.10
C ILE A 263 29.57 -7.47 5.89
N VAL A 264 30.51 -6.58 6.24
CA VAL A 264 30.36 -5.13 6.09
C VAL A 264 30.26 -4.74 4.61
N GLU A 265 31.10 -5.32 3.75
CA GLU A 265 31.07 -5.08 2.30
C GLU A 265 29.73 -5.51 1.68
N ASP A 266 29.22 -6.70 2.05
CA ASP A 266 27.91 -7.20 1.60
C ASP A 266 26.77 -6.29 2.08
N MET A 267 26.82 -5.82 3.34
CA MET A 267 25.83 -4.87 3.89
C MET A 267 25.84 -3.53 3.17
N LEU A 268 27.03 -2.98 2.89
CA LEU A 268 27.16 -1.73 2.13
C LEU A 268 26.64 -1.91 0.71
N THR A 269 26.96 -3.02 0.06
CA THR A 269 26.45 -3.35 -1.28
C THR A 269 24.92 -3.42 -1.28
N LEU A 270 24.32 -4.12 -0.31
CA LEU A 270 22.88 -4.22 -0.18
C LEU A 270 22.22 -2.85 0.08
N SER A 271 22.81 -2.06 1.00
CA SER A 271 22.33 -0.71 1.30
C SER A 271 22.37 0.21 0.07
N HIS A 272 23.40 0.09 -0.75
CA HIS A 272 23.50 0.85 -2.00
C HIS A 272 22.49 0.37 -3.06
N LEU A 273 22.19 -0.92 -3.12
CA LEU A 273 21.20 -1.48 -4.03
C LEU A 273 19.76 -1.08 -3.65
N GLU A 274 19.49 -0.80 -2.38
CA GLU A 274 18.18 -0.35 -1.88
C GLU A 274 17.93 1.14 -2.16
N GLN A 275 18.99 1.92 -2.32
CA GLN A 275 18.87 3.30 -2.75
C GLN A 275 18.68 3.30 -4.26
N GLU A 276 17.53 3.77 -4.75
CA GLU A 276 17.18 3.90 -6.18
C GLU A 276 18.09 4.90 -6.94
N THR A 277 19.39 4.89 -6.67
CA THR A 277 20.34 5.77 -7.35
C THR A 277 20.64 5.17 -8.72
N GLU A 278 20.28 5.87 -9.77
CA GLU A 278 20.69 5.53 -11.15
C GLU A 278 22.22 5.44 -11.16
N ARG A 279 22.75 4.26 -11.44
CA ARG A 279 24.17 4.07 -11.68
C ARG A 279 24.45 4.19 -13.16
N PRO A 280 25.61 4.71 -13.56
CA PRO A 280 25.99 4.73 -14.96
C PRO A 280 26.05 3.28 -15.48
N THR A 281 25.24 2.99 -16.47
CA THR A 281 25.31 1.75 -17.22
C THR A 281 26.42 1.84 -18.26
N GLN A 282 27.11 0.72 -18.49
CA GLN A 282 28.13 0.61 -19.51
C GLN A 282 28.10 -0.81 -20.11
N PRO A 283 28.61 -1.01 -21.34
CA PRO A 283 28.70 -2.34 -21.90
C PRO A 283 29.65 -3.21 -21.08
N VAL A 284 29.16 -4.27 -20.47
CA VAL A 284 29.95 -5.24 -19.70
C VAL A 284 30.25 -6.44 -20.56
N ASP A 285 31.53 -6.69 -20.79
CA ASP A 285 32.02 -7.90 -21.41
C ASP A 285 31.92 -9.07 -20.44
N VAL A 286 30.86 -9.89 -20.60
CA VAL A 286 30.56 -10.99 -19.69
C VAL A 286 31.64 -12.07 -19.72
N ASP A 287 32.24 -12.34 -20.88
CA ASP A 287 33.31 -13.32 -21.01
C ASP A 287 34.50 -12.97 -20.11
N ARG A 288 34.87 -11.69 -20.10
CA ARG A 288 35.96 -11.19 -19.24
C ARG A 288 35.63 -11.29 -17.75
N VAL A 289 34.42 -11.01 -17.38
CA VAL A 289 33.96 -11.13 -15.98
C VAL A 289 33.93 -12.59 -15.55
N LEU A 290 33.46 -13.49 -16.40
CA LEU A 290 33.44 -14.94 -16.13
C LEU A 290 34.83 -15.50 -15.94
N GLU A 291 35.82 -15.10 -16.76
CA GLU A 291 37.21 -15.51 -16.58
C GLU A 291 37.77 -15.07 -15.24
N GLN A 292 37.49 -13.84 -14.82
CA GLN A 292 37.90 -13.32 -13.49
C GLN A 292 37.26 -14.12 -12.37
N VAL A 293 35.94 -14.36 -12.45
CA VAL A 293 35.19 -15.13 -11.45
C VAL A 293 35.66 -16.58 -11.37
N LYS A 294 36.00 -17.18 -12.53
CA LYS A 294 36.62 -18.53 -12.57
C LYS A 294 37.94 -18.56 -11.83
N ASN A 295 38.86 -17.64 -12.12
CA ASN A 295 40.16 -17.57 -11.45
C ASN A 295 40.01 -17.37 -9.92
N GLU A 296 39.06 -16.54 -9.50
CA GLU A 296 38.73 -16.37 -8.07
C GLU A 296 38.20 -17.67 -7.46
N ALA A 297 37.32 -18.37 -8.17
CA ALA A 297 36.78 -19.65 -7.72
C ALA A 297 37.83 -20.76 -7.60
N GLU A 298 38.75 -20.84 -8.57
CA GLU A 298 39.90 -21.78 -8.54
C GLU A 298 40.82 -21.49 -7.35
N ALA A 299 41.12 -20.20 -7.10
CA ALA A 299 41.93 -19.80 -5.95
C ALA A 299 41.19 -20.12 -4.63
N LEU A 300 39.88 -19.90 -4.54
CA LEU A 300 39.07 -20.24 -3.35
C LEU A 300 38.94 -21.75 -3.15
N SER A 301 38.91 -22.52 -4.24
CA SER A 301 38.87 -23.99 -4.23
C SER A 301 40.11 -24.58 -3.52
N GLY A 302 41.30 -24.06 -3.83
CA GLY A 302 42.55 -24.42 -3.17
C GLY A 302 42.73 -25.93 -3.07
N GLU A 303 42.95 -26.43 -1.86
CA GLU A 303 43.16 -27.86 -1.56
C GLU A 303 41.93 -28.75 -1.84
N LYS A 304 40.72 -28.17 -1.98
CA LYS A 304 39.51 -28.92 -2.34
C LYS A 304 39.54 -29.49 -3.74
N ASN A 305 40.34 -28.89 -4.66
CA ASN A 305 40.55 -29.34 -6.03
C ASN A 305 39.26 -29.58 -6.82
N HIS A 306 38.30 -28.65 -6.79
CA HIS A 306 37.08 -28.76 -7.60
C HIS A 306 37.40 -28.64 -9.10
N GLN A 307 36.65 -29.36 -9.92
CA GLN A 307 36.72 -29.22 -11.37
C GLN A 307 35.80 -28.07 -11.81
N ILE A 308 36.42 -26.92 -12.09
CA ILE A 308 35.66 -25.68 -12.46
C ILE A 308 35.74 -25.48 -13.96
N SER A 309 34.58 -25.51 -14.63
CA SER A 309 34.47 -25.31 -16.07
C SER A 309 33.59 -24.13 -16.41
N VAL A 310 33.89 -23.46 -17.52
CA VAL A 310 33.10 -22.36 -18.06
C VAL A 310 32.71 -22.71 -19.49
N ASP A 311 31.41 -22.60 -19.80
CA ASP A 311 30.83 -22.75 -21.13
C ASP A 311 30.09 -21.43 -21.43
N ALA A 312 30.70 -20.57 -22.23
CA ALA A 312 30.18 -19.24 -22.51
C ALA A 312 29.98 -19.01 -24.01
N GLU A 313 28.80 -18.56 -24.36
CA GLU A 313 28.50 -18.04 -25.70
C GLU A 313 29.07 -16.64 -25.82
N SER A 314 30.18 -16.51 -26.55
CA SER A 314 30.89 -15.24 -26.70
C SER A 314 30.20 -14.28 -27.67
N GLY A 315 30.56 -13.01 -27.60
CA GLY A 315 30.10 -11.98 -28.54
C GLY A 315 28.90 -11.16 -28.09
N TYR A 316 28.53 -11.24 -26.82
CA TYR A 316 27.46 -10.41 -26.22
C TYR A 316 28.00 -9.60 -25.06
N VAL A 317 27.39 -8.43 -24.85
CA VAL A 317 27.60 -7.55 -23.68
C VAL A 317 26.29 -7.26 -23.01
N ILE A 318 26.35 -7.01 -21.66
CA ILE A 318 25.20 -6.52 -20.89
C ILE A 318 25.40 -5.03 -20.64
N GLU A 319 24.40 -4.22 -20.95
CA GLU A 319 24.38 -2.79 -20.62
C GLU A 319 23.97 -2.60 -19.16
N TRP A 320 24.95 -2.62 -18.24
CA TRP A 320 24.70 -2.52 -16.79
C TRP A 320 25.96 -2.09 -16.02
N SER A 321 25.90 -2.07 -14.66
CA SER A 321 27.08 -1.87 -13.81
C SER A 321 27.97 -3.13 -13.78
N VAL A 322 29.27 -2.96 -14.05
CA VAL A 322 30.25 -4.06 -13.99
C VAL A 322 30.30 -4.68 -12.61
N GLU A 323 30.26 -3.86 -11.56
CA GLU A 323 30.33 -4.30 -10.17
C GLU A 323 29.09 -5.16 -9.79
N GLU A 324 27.92 -4.76 -10.28
CA GLU A 324 26.68 -5.52 -9.99
C GLU A 324 26.66 -6.85 -10.76
N ILE A 325 27.04 -6.88 -12.02
CA ILE A 325 27.16 -8.14 -12.80
C ILE A 325 28.20 -9.05 -12.14
N ARG A 326 29.39 -8.53 -11.85
CA ARG A 326 30.43 -9.31 -11.16
C ARG A 326 29.93 -9.86 -9.83
N SER A 327 29.21 -9.04 -9.04
CA SER A 327 28.65 -9.46 -7.76
C SER A 327 27.67 -10.63 -7.90
N VAL A 328 26.79 -10.61 -8.93
CA VAL A 328 25.87 -11.73 -9.23
C VAL A 328 26.63 -13.01 -9.54
N LEU A 329 27.56 -12.94 -10.50
CA LEU A 329 28.32 -14.09 -10.96
C LEU A 329 29.21 -14.67 -9.84
N SER A 330 29.91 -13.81 -9.09
CA SER A 330 30.80 -14.21 -8.00
C SER A 330 30.02 -14.84 -6.84
N ASN A 331 28.88 -14.24 -6.40
CA ASN A 331 28.10 -14.79 -5.29
C ASN A 331 27.59 -16.20 -5.54
N LEU A 332 27.11 -16.50 -6.77
CA LEU A 332 26.65 -17.84 -7.13
C LEU A 332 27.82 -18.82 -7.18
N THR A 333 28.93 -18.41 -7.81
CA THR A 333 30.10 -19.28 -7.97
C THR A 333 30.79 -19.57 -6.62
N VAL A 334 30.92 -18.56 -5.77
CA VAL A 334 31.49 -18.74 -4.40
C VAL A 334 30.61 -19.68 -3.57
N ASN A 335 29.27 -19.59 -3.70
CA ASN A 335 28.38 -20.54 -3.03
C ASN A 335 28.62 -21.98 -3.54
N ALA A 336 28.74 -22.19 -4.85
CA ALA A 336 29.06 -23.50 -5.41
C ALA A 336 30.37 -24.07 -4.81
N VAL A 337 31.47 -23.29 -4.80
CA VAL A 337 32.76 -23.70 -4.19
C VAL A 337 32.64 -24.04 -2.71
N ARG A 338 31.80 -23.29 -1.98
CA ARG A 338 31.63 -23.54 -0.53
C ARG A 338 30.90 -24.82 -0.23
N TYR A 339 29.82 -25.09 -0.99
CA TYR A 339 28.88 -26.17 -0.68
C TYR A 339 29.17 -27.46 -1.46
N THR A 340 30.15 -27.46 -2.37
CA THR A 340 30.63 -28.66 -3.07
C THR A 340 31.73 -29.34 -2.23
N PRO A 341 31.65 -30.66 -2.02
CA PRO A 341 32.72 -31.43 -1.42
C PRO A 341 34.00 -31.41 -2.24
N PRO A 342 35.18 -31.69 -1.65
CA PRO A 342 36.42 -31.78 -2.38
C PRO A 342 36.34 -32.75 -3.59
N GLY A 343 36.92 -32.30 -4.72
CA GLY A 343 36.92 -33.06 -5.98
C GLY A 343 35.62 -33.03 -6.77
N GLY A 344 34.58 -32.28 -6.29
CA GLY A 344 33.33 -32.15 -7.00
C GLY A 344 33.42 -31.19 -8.19
N ASP A 345 32.37 -31.20 -9.04
CA ASP A 345 32.29 -30.44 -10.26
C ASP A 345 31.47 -29.14 -10.08
N ILE A 346 31.96 -28.08 -10.68
CA ILE A 346 31.26 -26.77 -10.75
C ILE A 346 31.28 -26.31 -12.20
N LYS A 347 30.10 -26.14 -12.79
CA LYS A 347 29.94 -25.72 -14.18
C LYS A 347 29.25 -24.37 -14.24
N MET A 348 29.92 -23.38 -14.83
CA MET A 348 29.35 -22.07 -15.14
C MET A 348 28.97 -22.04 -16.61
N ARG A 349 27.74 -21.58 -16.91
CA ARG A 349 27.28 -21.44 -18.30
C ARG A 349 26.70 -20.04 -18.51
N TRP A 350 27.03 -19.47 -19.68
CA TRP A 350 26.46 -18.23 -20.17
C TRP A 350 25.96 -18.44 -21.58
N TRP A 351 24.67 -18.12 -21.84
CA TRP A 351 24.11 -18.25 -23.20
C TRP A 351 23.01 -17.19 -23.42
N VAL A 352 22.69 -16.91 -24.67
CA VAL A 352 21.68 -15.94 -25.07
C VAL A 352 20.60 -16.62 -25.88
N GLU A 353 19.35 -16.35 -25.58
CA GLU A 353 18.15 -16.83 -26.28
C GLU A 353 17.28 -15.64 -26.72
N ASP A 354 16.21 -15.92 -27.48
CA ASP A 354 15.31 -14.89 -27.99
C ASP A 354 14.70 -13.98 -26.90
N LYS A 355 14.52 -14.50 -25.68
CA LYS A 355 13.90 -13.76 -24.57
C LYS A 355 14.90 -12.99 -23.72
N GLY A 356 16.16 -13.35 -23.74
CA GLY A 356 17.19 -12.74 -22.90
C GLY A 356 18.44 -13.59 -22.81
N ALA A 357 19.32 -13.19 -21.89
CA ALA A 357 20.52 -13.95 -21.57
C ALA A 357 20.35 -14.69 -20.23
N TYR A 358 21.11 -15.74 -20.09
CA TYR A 358 21.08 -16.60 -18.90
C TYR A 358 22.51 -16.86 -18.42
N PHE A 359 22.66 -16.86 -17.10
CA PHE A 359 23.86 -17.35 -16.44
C PHE A 359 23.47 -18.43 -15.45
N SER A 360 24.08 -19.60 -15.54
CA SER A 360 23.85 -20.65 -14.56
C SER A 360 25.15 -21.13 -13.91
N VAL A 361 25.04 -21.51 -12.63
CA VAL A 361 26.06 -22.24 -11.91
C VAL A 361 25.43 -23.55 -11.46
N GLU A 362 25.98 -24.65 -11.93
CA GLU A 362 25.63 -26.02 -11.56
C GLU A 362 26.74 -26.59 -10.68
N ASP A 363 26.40 -27.17 -9.54
CA ASP A 363 27.32 -27.79 -8.60
C ASP A 363 26.89 -29.24 -8.25
N THR A 364 27.85 -30.08 -7.96
CA THR A 364 27.62 -31.43 -7.43
C THR A 364 27.71 -31.47 -5.89
N GLY A 365 27.22 -30.42 -5.25
CA GLY A 365 27.30 -30.22 -3.82
C GLY A 365 26.25 -30.97 -3.00
N ILE A 366 26.08 -30.52 -1.76
CA ILE A 366 25.14 -31.14 -0.80
C ILE A 366 23.67 -30.99 -1.19
N GLY A 367 23.34 -30.10 -2.13
CA GLY A 367 21.96 -29.76 -2.47
C GLY A 367 21.20 -29.04 -1.35
N ILE A 368 19.97 -28.72 -1.64
CA ILE A 368 19.07 -27.91 -0.78
C ILE A 368 17.74 -28.65 -0.63
N ASP A 369 17.25 -28.79 0.61
CA ASP A 369 15.91 -29.31 0.84
C ASP A 369 14.83 -28.35 0.27
N PRO A 370 13.80 -28.86 -0.40
CA PRO A 370 12.74 -28.01 -1.01
C PRO A 370 12.09 -27.02 -0.06
N SER A 371 11.99 -27.34 1.24
CA SER A 371 11.40 -26.44 2.24
C SER A 371 12.21 -25.13 2.45
N HIS A 372 13.49 -25.13 2.06
CA HIS A 372 14.37 -23.98 2.20
C HIS A 372 14.47 -23.13 0.93
N ILE A 373 14.13 -23.65 -0.26
CA ILE A 373 14.37 -22.99 -1.55
C ILE A 373 13.70 -21.60 -1.63
N SER A 374 12.49 -21.46 -1.10
CA SER A 374 11.79 -20.17 -1.09
C SER A 374 12.45 -19.12 -0.20
N ARG A 375 13.27 -19.54 0.77
CA ARG A 375 13.86 -18.71 1.81
C ARG A 375 15.33 -18.40 1.62
N ILE A 376 16.06 -19.15 0.79
CA ILE A 376 17.53 -18.97 0.63
C ILE A 376 17.94 -17.59 0.13
N THR A 377 17.02 -16.81 -0.43
CA THR A 377 17.24 -15.43 -0.86
C THR A 377 16.89 -14.40 0.23
N GLU A 378 16.37 -14.82 1.40
CA GLU A 378 16.17 -13.94 2.54
C GLU A 378 17.54 -13.53 3.13
N ARG A 379 17.61 -12.31 3.67
CA ARG A 379 18.86 -11.79 4.25
C ARG A 379 19.27 -12.58 5.50
N PHE A 380 20.54 -12.96 5.59
CA PHE A 380 21.12 -13.77 6.68
C PHE A 380 20.53 -15.17 6.81
N TYR A 381 19.68 -15.61 5.87
CA TYR A 381 19.12 -16.95 5.92
C TYR A 381 20.18 -18.01 5.59
N ARG A 382 20.18 -19.09 6.35
CA ARG A 382 21.12 -20.22 6.22
C ARG A 382 20.41 -21.50 6.60
N VAL A 383 20.55 -22.55 5.77
CA VAL A 383 19.92 -23.86 5.98
C VAL A 383 20.48 -24.54 7.22
N ASP A 384 21.81 -24.47 7.43
CA ASP A 384 22.51 -25.04 8.59
C ASP A 384 23.48 -24.01 9.17
N VAL A 385 23.13 -23.48 10.33
CA VAL A 385 23.91 -22.42 11.02
C VAL A 385 25.25 -22.93 11.53
N ALA A 386 25.34 -24.20 11.97
CA ALA A 386 26.55 -24.75 12.55
C ALA A 386 27.63 -24.99 11.46
N ARG A 387 27.28 -25.74 10.42
CA ARG A 387 28.18 -26.10 9.31
C ARG A 387 28.58 -24.85 8.46
N SER A 388 27.68 -23.91 8.36
CA SER A 388 27.92 -22.67 7.59
C SER A 388 28.83 -21.68 8.33
N ARG A 389 29.00 -21.76 9.66
CA ARG A 389 29.98 -20.95 10.40
C ARG A 389 31.40 -21.30 10.01
N GLU A 390 31.67 -22.58 9.79
CA GLU A 390 32.98 -23.07 9.34
C GLU A 390 33.28 -22.71 7.90
N SER A 391 32.25 -22.65 7.02
CA SER A 391 32.42 -22.32 5.61
C SER A 391 32.45 -20.79 5.31
N GLY A 392 32.25 -19.93 6.32
CA GLY A 392 32.47 -18.47 6.22
C GLY A 392 31.39 -17.69 5.43
N GLY A 393 30.22 -18.25 5.19
CA GLY A 393 29.13 -17.54 4.47
C GLY A 393 28.52 -16.42 5.31
N THR A 394 28.15 -15.30 4.68
CA THR A 394 27.48 -14.14 5.29
C THR A 394 25.96 -14.31 5.35
N GLY A 395 25.38 -15.14 4.46
CA GLY A 395 23.93 -15.24 4.25
C GLY A 395 23.34 -14.03 3.51
N LEU A 396 24.17 -13.15 2.95
CA LEU A 396 23.75 -11.98 2.20
C LEU A 396 23.91 -12.15 0.68
N GLY A 397 24.80 -13.02 0.22
CA GLY A 397 25.14 -13.15 -1.20
C GLY A 397 23.95 -13.44 -2.12
N LEU A 398 23.06 -14.38 -1.76
CA LEU A 398 21.85 -14.66 -2.57
C LEU A 398 20.81 -13.53 -2.49
N ALA A 399 20.73 -12.81 -1.39
CA ALA A 399 19.91 -11.61 -1.27
C ALA A 399 20.42 -10.51 -2.19
N ILE A 400 21.75 -10.31 -2.30
CA ILE A 400 22.38 -9.39 -3.24
C ILE A 400 22.04 -9.78 -4.68
N VAL A 401 22.19 -11.06 -5.04
CA VAL A 401 21.83 -11.57 -6.38
C VAL A 401 20.38 -11.22 -6.71
N LYS A 402 19.45 -11.53 -5.82
CA LYS A 402 18.02 -11.26 -6.00
C LYS A 402 17.75 -9.76 -6.19
N HIS A 403 18.37 -8.89 -5.40
CA HIS A 403 18.20 -7.45 -5.50
C HIS A 403 18.75 -6.89 -6.83
N VAL A 404 19.94 -7.31 -7.25
CA VAL A 404 20.51 -6.91 -8.55
C VAL A 404 19.60 -7.34 -9.68
N LEU A 405 19.18 -8.60 -9.73
CA LEU A 405 18.29 -9.12 -10.77
C LEU A 405 16.95 -8.39 -10.77
N ALA A 406 16.35 -8.13 -9.61
CA ALA A 406 15.08 -7.39 -9.53
C ALA A 406 15.20 -5.97 -10.14
N ARG A 407 16.32 -5.26 -9.90
CA ARG A 407 16.59 -3.95 -10.54
C ARG A 407 16.70 -4.04 -12.06
N MET A 408 17.23 -5.15 -12.56
CA MET A 408 17.36 -5.45 -14.00
C MET A 408 16.04 -5.97 -14.61
N GLN A 409 14.99 -6.16 -13.82
CA GLN A 409 13.76 -6.89 -14.21
C GLN A 409 14.07 -8.34 -14.63
N GLY A 410 15.14 -8.90 -14.10
CA GLY A 410 15.55 -10.28 -14.23
C GLY A 410 14.99 -11.16 -13.12
N ASP A 411 15.34 -12.44 -13.12
CA ASP A 411 14.86 -13.41 -12.14
C ASP A 411 15.96 -14.44 -11.79
N LEU A 412 15.81 -15.08 -10.62
CA LEU A 412 16.66 -16.15 -10.13
C LEU A 412 15.85 -17.45 -10.01
N MET A 413 16.17 -18.42 -10.83
CA MET A 413 15.61 -19.77 -10.77
C MET A 413 16.57 -20.72 -10.03
N VAL A 414 16.02 -21.56 -9.15
CA VAL A 414 16.81 -22.50 -8.36
C VAL A 414 16.23 -23.90 -8.50
N HIS A 415 17.06 -24.83 -8.95
CA HIS A 415 16.77 -26.26 -9.00
C HIS A 415 17.80 -26.97 -8.12
N SER A 416 17.33 -27.72 -7.12
CA SER A 416 18.22 -28.44 -6.23
C SER A 416 17.59 -29.73 -5.73
N THR A 417 18.43 -30.74 -5.55
CA THR A 417 18.04 -31.99 -4.92
C THR A 417 19.06 -32.34 -3.82
N LEU A 418 18.56 -32.58 -2.61
CA LEU A 418 19.39 -32.88 -1.47
C LEU A 418 20.28 -34.08 -1.78
N GLY A 419 21.58 -33.94 -1.57
CA GLY A 419 22.59 -34.98 -1.84
C GLY A 419 23.05 -35.09 -3.29
N SER A 420 22.49 -34.28 -4.25
CA SER A 420 22.84 -34.38 -5.67
C SER A 420 23.41 -33.09 -6.25
N GLY A 421 23.29 -31.98 -5.53
CA GLY A 421 23.77 -30.67 -5.97
C GLY A 421 22.65 -29.65 -6.28
N SER A 422 23.07 -28.52 -6.82
CA SER A 422 22.17 -27.40 -7.13
C SER A 422 22.51 -26.75 -8.45
N THR A 423 21.49 -26.16 -9.08
CA THR A 423 21.63 -25.29 -10.26
C THR A 423 20.93 -23.98 -9.98
N PHE A 424 21.70 -22.91 -9.98
CA PHE A 424 21.21 -21.53 -9.88
C PHE A 424 21.27 -20.88 -11.26
N THR A 425 20.15 -20.39 -11.78
CA THR A 425 20.06 -19.76 -13.08
C THR A 425 19.53 -18.35 -12.97
N CYS A 426 20.32 -17.36 -13.37
CA CYS A 426 19.91 -15.97 -13.50
C CYS A 426 19.39 -15.72 -14.91
N TYR A 427 18.28 -15.01 -15.01
CA TYR A 427 17.71 -14.49 -16.24
C TYR A 427 17.94 -12.97 -16.35
N PHE A 428 18.41 -12.52 -17.52
CA PHE A 428 18.64 -11.12 -17.86
C PHE A 428 17.80 -10.76 -19.09
N PRO A 429 16.93 -9.73 -19.02
CA PRO A 429 16.05 -9.34 -20.11
C PRO A 429 16.80 -8.96 -21.38
N ILE A 430 16.23 -9.28 -22.54
CA ILE A 430 16.88 -9.07 -23.86
C ILE A 430 17.21 -7.60 -24.16
N HIS A 431 16.45 -6.64 -23.59
CA HIS A 431 16.70 -5.22 -23.83
C HIS A 431 18.02 -4.72 -23.24
N LEU A 432 18.62 -5.47 -22.30
CA LEU A 432 19.93 -5.18 -21.71
C LEU A 432 21.08 -5.84 -22.49
N ILE A 433 20.78 -6.70 -23.45
CA ILE A 433 21.77 -7.52 -24.16
C ILE A 433 22.05 -6.91 -25.54
N GLN A 434 23.30 -6.71 -25.84
CA GLN A 434 23.75 -6.20 -27.12
C GLN A 434 24.81 -7.13 -27.72
N ARG A 435 24.83 -7.24 -29.06
CA ARG A 435 25.96 -7.87 -29.72
C ARG A 435 27.19 -6.98 -29.61
N ARG A 436 28.31 -7.57 -29.26
CA ARG A 436 29.60 -6.89 -29.20
C ARG A 436 29.93 -6.40 -30.63
N VAL A 437 30.04 -5.08 -30.77
CA VAL A 437 30.55 -4.49 -32.00
C VAL A 437 32.04 -4.78 -32.02
N ALA A 438 32.52 -5.46 -33.10
CA ALA A 438 33.90 -5.89 -33.28
C ALA A 438 34.84 -4.69 -33.45
#